data_0bc51e254f394941825437ea30616457
#
_entry.id   0bc51e254f394941825437ea30616457
#
_cell.length_a   1.000
_cell.length_b   1.000
_cell.length_c   1.000
_cell.angle_alpha   90.00
_cell.angle_beta   90.00
_cell.angle_gamma   90.00
#
_symmetry.space_group_name_H-M   'P 1'
#
loop_
_entity.id
_entity.type
_entity.pdbx_description
1 polymer ?
#
loop_
_entity_poly.entity_id
_entity_poly.type
_entity_poly.pdbx_seq_one_letter_code
_entity_poly.pdbx_strand_id
1 'polypeptide(L)'
;MILHHEGHREIYHFKTPDEDEPDFSIKLTDEEARGVSSILLGVDYQPVSDEKIELLLKSVRMDWIKVQPNSCIANKTIIESQIRTHTGATVVAIQRGDRVIGSPDVKEMILPGDVLMTIGTRDQTRSLDNLCRI
;
A
#
# COMPACT_ATOMS: atom_id res chain seq x y z
N MET A 1 19.51 -7.02 -13.42
CA MET A 1 19.21 -7.15 -11.97
C MET A 1 18.34 -8.38 -11.76
N ILE A 2 18.65 -9.18 -10.77
CA ILE A 2 17.92 -10.38 -10.39
C ILE A 2 17.33 -10.18 -8.99
N LEU A 3 16.03 -10.45 -8.82
CA LEU A 3 15.35 -10.50 -7.54
C LEU A 3 15.13 -11.96 -7.15
N HIS A 4 15.69 -12.37 -6.03
CA HIS A 4 15.51 -13.72 -5.50
C HIS A 4 14.27 -13.79 -4.59
N HIS A 5 13.64 -14.95 -4.53
CA HIS A 5 12.43 -15.14 -3.73
C HIS A 5 12.64 -14.97 -2.21
N GLU A 6 13.88 -15.08 -1.74
CA GLU A 6 14.29 -14.76 -0.37
C GLU A 6 14.42 -13.27 -0.09
N GLY A 7 14.22 -12.43 -1.12
CA GLY A 7 14.24 -10.97 -1.01
C GLY A 7 15.57 -10.30 -1.33
N HIS A 8 16.68 -11.04 -1.44
CA HIS A 8 17.94 -10.41 -1.85
C HIS A 8 17.97 -10.08 -3.36
N ARG A 9 18.75 -9.07 -3.73
CA ARG A 9 18.90 -8.58 -5.10
C ARG A 9 20.35 -8.68 -5.53
N GLU A 10 20.55 -9.01 -6.80
CA GLU A 10 21.84 -8.98 -7.44
C GLU A 10 21.81 -8.03 -8.63
N ILE A 11 22.72 -7.07 -8.66
CA ILE A 11 22.88 -6.11 -9.75
C ILE A 11 24.18 -6.46 -10.45
N TYR A 12 24.11 -6.72 -11.75
CA TYR A 12 25.27 -7.02 -12.60
C TYR A 12 25.52 -5.86 -13.54
N HIS A 13 26.79 -5.53 -13.71
CA HIS A 13 27.25 -4.54 -14.67
C HIS A 13 28.06 -5.20 -15.78
N PHE A 14 27.73 -4.88 -17.02
CA PHE A 14 28.44 -5.30 -18.22
C PHE A 14 28.95 -4.06 -18.93
N LYS A 15 30.22 -4.05 -19.38
CA LYS A 15 30.77 -2.91 -20.14
C LYS A 15 30.12 -2.76 -21.50
N THR A 16 29.83 -3.89 -22.15
CA THR A 16 29.19 -3.92 -23.44
C THR A 16 28.04 -4.92 -23.42
N PRO A 17 27.02 -4.75 -24.27
CA PRO A 17 25.87 -5.65 -24.32
C PRO A 17 26.20 -7.09 -24.75
N ASP A 18 27.34 -7.27 -25.40
CA ASP A 18 27.78 -8.56 -25.99
C ASP A 18 28.67 -9.39 -25.06
N GLU A 19 28.94 -8.90 -23.85
CA GLU A 19 29.72 -9.64 -22.86
C GLU A 19 28.85 -10.66 -22.11
N ASP A 20 29.35 -11.90 -22.01
CA ASP A 20 28.68 -12.98 -21.29
C ASP A 20 28.98 -12.96 -19.78
N GLU A 21 30.07 -12.30 -19.37
CA GLU A 21 30.45 -12.19 -17.97
C GLU A 21 30.39 -10.73 -17.48
N PRO A 22 29.80 -10.48 -16.30
CA PRO A 22 29.75 -9.14 -15.74
C PRO A 22 31.12 -8.68 -15.24
N ASP A 23 31.44 -7.41 -15.42
CA ASP A 23 32.63 -6.77 -14.83
C ASP A 23 32.62 -6.82 -13.32
N PHE A 24 31.46 -6.54 -12.74
CA PHE A 24 31.23 -6.65 -11.32
C PHE A 24 29.74 -6.90 -11.01
N SER A 25 29.50 -7.41 -9.83
CA SER A 25 28.15 -7.57 -9.29
C SER A 25 28.04 -7.02 -7.89
N ILE A 26 26.88 -6.54 -7.55
CA ILE A 26 26.52 -6.09 -6.21
C ILE A 26 25.40 -6.98 -5.68
N LYS A 27 25.60 -7.55 -4.50
CA LYS A 27 24.57 -8.29 -3.77
C LYS A 27 24.04 -7.41 -2.66
N LEU A 28 22.73 -7.26 -2.61
CA LEU A 28 22.02 -6.49 -1.59
C LEU A 28 21.03 -7.42 -0.89
N THR A 29 21.01 -7.36 0.42
CA THR A 29 19.91 -7.92 1.22
C THR A 29 18.61 -7.16 0.93
N ASP A 30 17.47 -7.67 1.37
CA ASP A 30 16.19 -6.95 1.24
C ASP A 30 16.24 -5.59 1.93
N GLU A 31 16.85 -5.51 3.11
CA GLU A 31 17.00 -4.28 3.87
C GLU A 31 17.89 -3.25 3.17
N GLU A 32 19.07 -3.67 2.73
CA GLU A 32 19.99 -2.80 1.97
C GLU A 32 19.37 -2.29 0.67
N ALA A 33 18.67 -3.15 -0.05
CA ALA A 33 17.98 -2.77 -1.28
C ALA A 33 16.87 -1.74 -1.03
N ARG A 34 16.10 -1.87 0.05
CA ARG A 34 15.10 -0.88 0.45
C ARG A 34 15.73 0.44 0.85
N GLY A 35 16.85 0.41 1.60
CA GLY A 35 17.59 1.60 1.97
C GLY A 35 18.12 2.35 0.75
N VAL A 36 18.77 1.67 -0.18
CA VAL A 36 19.25 2.27 -1.44
C VAL A 36 18.09 2.83 -2.25
N SER A 37 16.99 2.09 -2.34
CA SER A 37 15.80 2.54 -3.08
C SER A 37 15.20 3.82 -2.52
N SER A 38 15.12 3.98 -1.21
CA SER A 38 14.59 5.21 -0.60
C SER A 38 15.47 6.41 -0.87
N ILE A 39 16.79 6.24 -0.88
CA ILE A 39 17.75 7.30 -1.23
C ILE A 39 17.59 7.67 -2.72
N LEU A 40 17.52 6.68 -3.61
CA LEU A 40 17.37 6.90 -5.05
C LEU A 40 16.05 7.57 -5.42
N LEU A 41 14.99 7.29 -4.67
CA LEU A 41 13.68 7.92 -4.84
C LEU A 41 13.62 9.35 -4.25
N GLY A 42 14.68 9.81 -3.57
CA GLY A 42 14.70 11.12 -2.92
C GLY A 42 13.81 11.20 -1.67
N VAL A 43 13.47 10.06 -1.10
CA VAL A 43 12.79 10.00 0.19
C VAL A 43 13.80 10.21 1.29
N ASP A 44 13.60 11.19 2.16
CA ASP A 44 14.45 11.38 3.33
C ASP A 44 14.42 10.14 4.21
N TYR A 45 15.55 9.44 4.24
CA TYR A 45 15.73 8.30 5.11
C TYR A 45 15.91 8.79 6.55
N GLN A 46 14.84 8.73 7.33
CA GLN A 46 14.94 8.81 8.79
C GLN A 46 15.06 7.39 9.33
N PRO A 47 16.19 7.02 9.97
CA PRO A 47 16.30 5.71 10.59
C PRO A 47 15.31 5.60 11.74
N VAL A 48 14.20 4.94 11.48
CA VAL A 48 13.25 4.52 12.52
C VAL A 48 13.79 3.19 13.06
N SER A 49 13.87 3.03 14.37
CA SER A 49 14.35 1.78 14.97
C SER A 49 13.53 0.59 14.46
N ASP A 50 14.20 -0.50 14.07
CA ASP A 50 13.60 -1.69 13.46
C ASP A 50 12.41 -2.23 14.25
N GLU A 51 12.45 -2.19 15.57
CA GLU A 51 11.36 -2.59 16.46
C GLU A 51 10.07 -1.78 16.25
N LYS A 52 10.18 -0.47 15.97
CA LYS A 52 9.01 0.38 15.73
C LYS A 52 8.42 0.15 14.35
N ILE A 53 9.26 -0.10 13.34
CA ILE A 53 8.80 -0.43 11.98
C ILE A 53 8.11 -1.80 11.99
N GLU A 54 8.67 -2.81 12.65
CA GLU A 54 8.05 -4.12 12.78
C GLU A 54 6.69 -4.06 13.49
N LEU A 55 6.58 -3.30 14.56
CA LEU A 55 5.31 -3.08 15.26
C LEU A 55 4.27 -2.41 14.36
N LEU A 56 4.66 -1.39 13.59
CA LEU A 56 3.77 -0.72 12.65
C LEU A 56 3.33 -1.66 11.52
N LEU A 57 4.26 -2.39 10.91
CA LEU A 57 3.97 -3.33 9.82
C LEU A 57 3.14 -4.54 10.29
N LYS A 58 3.26 -4.94 11.55
CA LYS A 58 2.42 -5.99 12.15
C LYS A 58 1.05 -5.48 12.58
N SER A 59 0.94 -4.21 12.93
CA SER A 59 -0.27 -3.63 13.52
C SER A 59 -1.18 -2.96 12.49
N VAL A 60 -0.62 -2.39 11.45
CA VAL A 60 -1.35 -1.62 10.43
C VAL A 60 -1.18 -2.26 9.07
N ARG A 61 -2.28 -2.46 8.38
CA ARG A 61 -2.31 -3.01 7.04
C ARG A 61 -3.08 -2.10 6.09
N MET A 62 -2.77 -2.24 4.83
CA MET A 62 -3.48 -1.61 3.73
C MET A 62 -4.32 -2.68 3.03
N ASP A 63 -5.61 -2.43 2.91
CA ASP A 63 -6.53 -3.35 2.25
C ASP A 63 -7.32 -2.63 1.15
N TRP A 64 -7.72 -3.39 0.14
CA TRP A 64 -8.56 -2.95 -0.98
C TRP A 64 -9.93 -3.60 -0.82
N ILE A 65 -10.97 -2.80 -0.57
CA ILE A 65 -12.30 -3.27 -0.24
C ILE A 65 -13.29 -2.76 -1.27
N LYS A 66 -13.97 -3.68 -1.94
CA LYS A 66 -14.98 -3.34 -2.96
C LYS A 66 -16.32 -3.06 -2.31
N VAL A 67 -16.90 -1.91 -2.66
CA VAL A 67 -18.24 -1.51 -2.22
C VAL A 67 -19.30 -2.26 -3.05
N GLN A 68 -20.09 -3.09 -2.38
CA GLN A 68 -21.19 -3.81 -3.02
C GLN A 68 -22.39 -2.88 -3.26
N PRO A 69 -23.25 -3.17 -4.25
CA PRO A 69 -24.43 -2.33 -4.55
C PRO A 69 -25.37 -2.13 -3.38
N ASN A 70 -25.49 -3.14 -2.51
CA ASN A 70 -26.37 -3.12 -1.35
C ASN A 70 -25.67 -2.65 -0.07
N SER A 71 -24.43 -2.18 -0.17
CA SER A 71 -23.68 -1.70 0.98
C SER A 71 -24.35 -0.52 1.65
N CYS A 72 -24.37 -0.54 2.98
CA CYS A 72 -24.95 0.55 3.78
C CYS A 72 -24.18 1.89 3.64
N ILE A 73 -22.97 1.88 3.10
CA ILE A 73 -22.16 3.07 2.81
C ILE A 73 -22.25 3.51 1.36
N ALA A 74 -22.85 2.72 0.46
CA ALA A 74 -23.04 3.08 -0.93
C ALA A 74 -23.97 4.28 -1.08
N ASN A 75 -23.64 5.19 -2.00
CA ASN A 75 -24.37 6.45 -2.25
C ASN A 75 -24.37 7.42 -1.06
N LYS A 76 -23.43 7.28 -0.13
CA LYS A 76 -23.16 8.23 0.93
C LYS A 76 -21.81 8.89 0.72
N THR A 77 -21.66 10.09 1.24
CA THR A 77 -20.34 10.72 1.33
C THR A 77 -19.48 10.03 2.39
N ILE A 78 -18.18 10.24 2.34
CA ILE A 78 -17.26 9.67 3.35
C ILE A 78 -17.69 10.09 4.76
N ILE A 79 -18.08 11.36 4.95
CA ILE A 79 -18.51 11.85 6.26
C ILE A 79 -19.84 11.21 6.70
N GLU A 80 -20.81 11.07 5.80
CA GLU A 80 -22.11 10.45 6.11
C GLU A 80 -22.00 8.94 6.37
N SER A 81 -21.03 8.29 5.75
CA SER A 81 -20.76 6.87 5.95
C SER A 81 -20.21 6.54 7.34
N GLN A 82 -19.63 7.54 8.02
CA GLN A 82 -19.00 7.41 9.34
C GLN A 82 -18.05 6.22 9.47
N ILE A 83 -17.38 5.83 8.38
CA ILE A 83 -16.49 4.66 8.32
C ILE A 83 -15.51 4.67 9.49
N ARG A 84 -14.82 5.79 9.69
CA ARG A 84 -13.82 5.89 10.76
C ARG A 84 -14.41 5.72 12.16
N THR A 85 -15.60 6.25 12.38
CA THR A 85 -16.30 6.15 13.68
C THR A 85 -16.74 4.72 13.97
N HIS A 86 -17.27 4.01 12.96
CA HIS A 86 -17.79 2.66 13.13
C HIS A 86 -16.71 1.58 13.10
N THR A 87 -15.63 1.78 12.35
CA THR A 87 -14.63 0.73 12.10
C THR A 87 -13.23 1.07 12.62
N GLY A 88 -12.93 2.35 12.80
CA GLY A 88 -11.59 2.83 13.08
C GLY A 88 -10.64 2.84 11.86
N ALA A 89 -11.07 2.29 10.71
CA ALA A 89 -10.30 2.31 9.47
C ALA A 89 -10.37 3.69 8.79
N THR A 90 -9.33 4.03 8.04
CA THR A 90 -9.26 5.28 7.27
C THR A 90 -9.20 4.98 5.78
N VAL A 91 -10.06 5.63 4.99
CA VAL A 91 -10.02 5.58 3.52
C VAL A 91 -8.95 6.56 3.03
N VAL A 92 -7.96 6.06 2.29
CA VAL A 92 -6.86 6.87 1.76
C VAL A 92 -6.95 7.11 0.26
N ALA A 93 -7.68 6.25 -0.46
CA ALA A 93 -7.99 6.45 -1.87
C ALA A 93 -9.27 5.70 -2.26
N ILE A 94 -9.87 6.13 -3.36
CA ILE A 94 -11.02 5.47 -3.99
C ILE A 94 -10.64 5.20 -5.45
N GLN A 95 -10.69 3.94 -5.86
CA GLN A 95 -10.60 3.57 -7.26
C GLN A 95 -12.01 3.42 -7.84
N ARG A 96 -12.28 4.17 -8.88
CA ARG A 96 -13.55 4.17 -9.64
C ARG A 96 -13.26 3.90 -11.11
N GLY A 97 -13.44 2.64 -11.52
CA GLY A 97 -13.00 2.20 -12.86
C GLY A 97 -11.48 2.40 -13.01
N ASP A 98 -11.08 3.12 -14.04
CA ASP A 98 -9.67 3.42 -14.33
C ASP A 98 -9.15 4.68 -13.62
N ARG A 99 -10.00 5.33 -12.83
CA ARG A 99 -9.65 6.57 -12.12
C ARG A 99 -9.37 6.30 -10.66
N VAL A 100 -8.31 6.93 -10.13
CA VAL A 100 -7.97 6.90 -8.71
C VAL A 100 -8.12 8.29 -8.11
N ILE A 101 -8.88 8.38 -7.02
CA ILE A 101 -9.06 9.59 -6.21
C ILE A 101 -8.22 9.39 -4.95
N GLY A 102 -7.04 10.00 -4.90
CA GLY A 102 -6.16 9.97 -3.73
C GLY A 102 -6.57 11.02 -2.71
N SER A 103 -6.45 10.69 -1.43
CA SER A 103 -6.86 11.57 -0.33
C SER A 103 -8.24 12.20 -0.56
N PRO A 104 -9.30 11.38 -0.71
CA PRO A 104 -10.62 11.88 -1.05
C PRO A 104 -11.13 12.85 0.01
N ASP A 105 -11.78 13.92 -0.45
CA ASP A 105 -12.47 14.86 0.44
C ASP A 105 -13.57 14.16 1.23
N VAL A 106 -13.86 14.65 2.43
CA VAL A 106 -14.92 14.08 3.28
C VAL A 106 -16.32 14.12 2.64
N LYS A 107 -16.50 15.01 1.66
CA LYS A 107 -17.72 15.13 0.85
C LYS A 107 -17.73 14.26 -0.40
N GLU A 108 -16.61 13.55 -0.68
CA GLU A 108 -16.57 12.62 -1.81
C GLU A 108 -17.58 11.49 -1.60
N MET A 109 -18.36 11.21 -2.62
CA MET A 109 -19.39 10.18 -2.59
C MET A 109 -18.80 8.80 -2.86
N ILE A 110 -19.18 7.82 -2.08
CA ILE A 110 -18.84 6.42 -2.25
C ILE A 110 -19.91 5.80 -3.15
N LEU A 111 -19.53 5.29 -4.30
CA LEU A 111 -20.44 4.68 -5.25
C LEU A 111 -20.38 3.15 -5.22
N PRO A 112 -21.47 2.46 -5.57
CA PRO A 112 -21.43 1.03 -5.80
C PRO A 112 -20.37 0.66 -6.85
N GLY A 113 -19.55 -0.34 -6.55
CA GLY A 113 -18.46 -0.78 -7.41
C GLY A 113 -17.12 -0.06 -7.19
N ASP A 114 -17.09 1.01 -6.41
CA ASP A 114 -15.84 1.61 -5.98
C ASP A 114 -14.98 0.61 -5.20
N VAL A 115 -13.67 0.74 -5.31
CA VAL A 115 -12.71 0.01 -4.47
C VAL A 115 -12.04 1.01 -3.54
N LEU A 116 -12.27 0.84 -2.26
CA LEU A 116 -11.71 1.69 -1.22
C LEU A 116 -10.33 1.15 -0.82
N MET A 117 -9.30 1.98 -0.97
CA MET A 117 -7.98 1.72 -0.39
C MET A 117 -7.99 2.23 1.04
N THR A 118 -7.76 1.35 1.99
CA THR A 118 -7.96 1.62 3.40
C THR A 118 -6.74 1.27 4.24
N ILE A 119 -6.54 2.01 5.32
CA ILE A 119 -5.50 1.74 6.30
C ILE A 119 -6.16 1.52 7.67
N GLY A 120 -5.72 0.48 8.36
CA GLY A 120 -6.18 0.16 9.71
C GLY A 120 -5.56 -1.13 10.24
N THR A 121 -5.92 -1.50 11.45
CA THR A 121 -5.59 -2.83 11.99
C THR A 121 -6.41 -3.90 11.28
N ARG A 122 -6.03 -5.16 11.45
CA ARG A 122 -6.75 -6.29 10.87
C ARG A 122 -8.26 -6.30 11.21
N ASP A 123 -8.59 -5.97 12.45
CA ASP A 123 -9.98 -5.97 12.89
C ASP A 123 -10.75 -4.78 12.33
N GLN A 124 -10.11 -3.61 12.23
CA GLN A 124 -10.68 -2.42 11.63
C GLN A 124 -11.00 -2.59 10.15
N THR A 125 -10.05 -3.13 9.38
CA THR A 125 -10.26 -3.37 7.93
C THR A 125 -11.29 -4.47 7.69
N ARG A 126 -11.33 -5.51 8.54
CA ARG A 126 -12.38 -6.54 8.49
C ARG A 126 -13.76 -5.95 8.81
N SER A 127 -13.85 -5.08 9.80
CA SER A 127 -15.12 -4.41 10.13
C SER A 127 -15.61 -3.55 8.97
N LEU A 128 -14.70 -2.87 8.28
CA LEU A 128 -15.04 -2.10 7.09
C LEU A 128 -15.46 -3.01 5.91
N ASP A 129 -14.76 -4.12 5.68
CA ASP A 129 -15.15 -5.08 4.64
C ASP A 129 -16.60 -5.59 4.86
N ASN A 130 -16.96 -5.86 6.11
CA ASN A 130 -18.33 -6.24 6.45
C ASN A 130 -19.34 -5.14 6.11
N LEU A 131 -19.05 -3.86 6.42
CA LEU A 131 -19.91 -2.73 6.04
C LEU A 131 -20.04 -2.57 4.52
N CYS A 132 -19.02 -2.91 3.77
CA CYS A 132 -19.02 -2.81 2.31
C CYS A 132 -19.82 -3.93 1.62
N ARG A 133 -20.08 -5.02 2.31
CA ARG A 133 -20.77 -6.21 1.78
C ARG A 133 -22.29 -6.19 2.01
N ILE A 134 -22.73 -5.43 2.97
CA ILE A 134 -24.14 -5.42 3.41
C ILE A 134 -24.86 -4.20 2.84
#